data_206850951c2d79b72131f8eef1e45567
#
_entry.id   206850951c2d79b72131f8eef1e45567
#
_cell.length_a   1.000
_cell.length_b   1.000
_cell.length_c   1.000
_cell.angle_alpha   90.00
_cell.angle_beta   90.00
_cell.angle_gamma   90.00
#
_symmetry.space_group_name_H-M   'P 1'
#
loop_
_entity.id
_entity.type
_entity.pdbx_description
1 polymer ?
#
loop_
_entity_poly.entity_id
_entity_poly.type
_entity_poly.pdbx_seq_one_letter_code
_entity_poly.pdbx_strand_id
1 'polypeptide(L)'
;MGREDMSAYSGRKAARIRSTTVLCVRRDGKVVMASDGQVTLGDHIIKNSARKIRRLYQEKILAGFAGSTADAFALFGRFEGKLEQHGGNLGRAAVELAKDWRTEKSMRQLEAVLLVADNHQTFLLSGTGDVIEPDNDVMAIGSGGPFASSAALALLEHTKMNAREIVEASMKIAGETCIYTNDHLTIEEL
;
A
#
# COMPACT_ATOMS: atom_id res chain seq x y z
N MET A 1 -19.94 9.82 -52.75
CA MET A 1 -20.67 9.09 -51.67
C MET A 1 -19.60 8.47 -50.79
N GLY A 2 -19.28 9.17 -49.69
CA GLY A 2 -18.15 8.90 -48.81
C GLY A 2 -18.38 7.69 -47.94
N ARG A 3 -17.38 6.83 -47.84
CA ARG A 3 -17.28 5.82 -46.78
C ARG A 3 -16.76 6.55 -45.53
N GLU A 4 -17.62 6.75 -44.57
CA GLU A 4 -17.22 7.23 -43.26
C GLU A 4 -16.40 6.14 -42.56
N ASP A 5 -15.29 6.59 -42.03
CA ASP A 5 -14.25 5.82 -41.35
C ASP A 5 -14.77 5.33 -40.00
N MET A 6 -15.11 4.05 -39.87
CA MET A 6 -15.54 3.37 -38.64
C MET A 6 -14.35 2.89 -37.79
N SER A 7 -13.20 3.57 -37.85
CA SER A 7 -11.95 3.11 -37.17
C SER A 7 -11.75 3.71 -35.77
N ALA A 8 -12.65 4.52 -35.25
CA ALA A 8 -12.42 5.30 -34.00
C ALA A 8 -12.91 4.62 -32.69
N TYR A 9 -13.28 3.35 -32.69
CA TYR A 9 -13.79 2.66 -31.49
C TYR A 9 -12.97 1.46 -31.02
N SER A 10 -11.68 1.47 -31.23
CA SER A 10 -10.81 0.41 -30.67
C SER A 10 -9.87 0.98 -29.61
N GLY A 11 -10.15 0.70 -28.33
CA GLY A 11 -9.15 0.91 -27.28
C GLY A 11 -9.59 1.55 -25.98
N ARG A 12 -10.84 1.38 -25.53
CA ARG A 12 -11.13 1.62 -24.11
C ARG A 12 -10.47 0.50 -23.30
N LYS A 13 -9.25 0.75 -22.79
CA LYS A 13 -8.69 -0.06 -21.71
C LYS A 13 -9.75 -0.16 -20.62
N ALA A 14 -10.06 -1.38 -20.16
CA ALA A 14 -10.98 -1.59 -19.06
C ALA A 14 -10.63 -0.62 -17.92
N ALA A 15 -11.65 0.06 -17.38
CA ALA A 15 -11.45 1.02 -16.31
C ALA A 15 -10.82 0.29 -15.12
N ARG A 16 -9.57 0.61 -14.81
CA ARG A 16 -8.83 0.02 -13.69
C ARG A 16 -9.27 0.70 -12.40
N ILE A 17 -9.53 -0.11 -11.39
CA ILE A 17 -9.63 0.41 -10.02
C ILE A 17 -8.26 0.94 -9.66
N ARG A 18 -8.18 2.23 -9.43
CA ARG A 18 -7.00 2.91 -8.94
C ARG A 18 -7.41 3.62 -7.67
N SER A 19 -6.65 3.44 -6.67
CA SER A 19 -6.63 4.34 -5.52
C SER A 19 -5.88 3.68 -4.41
N THR A 20 -4.98 4.35 -3.90
CA THR A 20 -4.48 4.02 -2.57
C THR A 20 -3.21 4.81 -2.35
N THR A 21 -3.09 5.38 -1.21
CA THR A 21 -1.82 5.77 -0.63
C THR A 21 -1.71 5.09 0.71
N VAL A 22 -0.65 4.33 0.90
CA VAL A 22 -0.27 3.82 2.22
C VAL A 22 1.13 4.35 2.50
N LEU A 23 1.32 4.90 3.68
CA LEU A 23 2.59 5.40 4.20
C LEU A 23 2.90 4.71 5.52
N CYS A 24 4.13 4.25 5.69
CA CYS A 24 4.67 3.75 6.96
C CYS A 24 5.89 4.59 7.32
N VAL A 25 5.92 5.07 8.57
CA VAL A 25 7.04 5.82 9.15
C VAL A 25 7.44 5.17 10.46
N ARG A 26 8.73 5.05 10.65
CA ARG A 26 9.35 4.54 11.87
C ARG A 26 10.17 5.67 12.50
N ARG A 27 9.98 5.93 13.80
CA ARG A 27 10.78 6.90 14.56
C ARG A 27 10.70 6.62 16.05
N ASP A 28 11.82 6.69 16.74
CA ASP A 28 11.93 6.56 18.20
C ASP A 28 11.28 5.27 18.75
N GLY A 29 11.46 4.16 18.02
CA GLY A 29 10.91 2.84 18.38
C GLY A 29 9.41 2.67 18.11
N LYS A 30 8.74 3.67 17.54
CA LYS A 30 7.34 3.59 17.12
C LYS A 30 7.22 3.40 15.63
N VAL A 31 6.22 2.64 15.24
CA VAL A 31 5.85 2.40 13.84
C VAL A 31 4.44 2.90 13.61
N VAL A 32 4.26 3.81 12.68
CA VAL A 32 2.95 4.35 12.32
C VAL A 32 2.70 4.11 10.85
N MET A 33 1.56 3.49 10.55
CA MET A 33 1.10 3.27 9.19
C MET A 33 -0.23 3.98 8.97
N ALA A 34 -0.32 4.77 7.91
CA ALA A 34 -1.56 5.42 7.50
C ALA A 34 -1.95 5.04 6.08
N SER A 35 -3.25 5.02 5.83
CA SER A 35 -3.80 4.97 4.47
C SER A 35 -4.90 5.99 4.28
N ASP A 36 -5.06 6.46 3.04
CA ASP A 36 -6.26 7.18 2.63
C ASP A 36 -7.45 6.25 2.45
N GLY A 37 -8.65 6.82 2.33
CA GLY A 37 -9.90 6.05 2.17
C GLY A 37 -10.45 5.99 0.75
N GLN A 38 -9.82 6.63 -0.24
CA GLN A 38 -10.40 6.76 -1.58
C GLN A 38 -10.32 5.47 -2.40
N VAL A 39 -11.40 5.12 -3.09
CA VAL A 39 -11.44 4.10 -4.15
C VAL A 39 -12.00 4.74 -5.40
N THR A 40 -11.24 4.67 -6.50
CA THR A 40 -11.58 5.30 -7.79
C THR A 40 -11.69 4.24 -8.87
N LEU A 41 -12.71 4.34 -9.72
CA LEU A 41 -12.89 3.52 -10.90
C LEU A 41 -12.87 4.43 -12.13
N GLY A 42 -11.81 4.35 -12.93
CA GLY A 42 -11.56 5.32 -14.00
C GLY A 42 -11.47 6.74 -13.42
N ASP A 43 -12.43 7.60 -13.80
CA ASP A 43 -12.47 9.01 -13.37
C ASP A 43 -13.50 9.27 -12.25
N HIS A 44 -14.09 8.21 -11.67
CA HIS A 44 -15.12 8.33 -10.64
C HIS A 44 -14.66 7.81 -9.30
N ILE A 45 -14.87 8.59 -8.23
CA ILE A 45 -14.69 8.14 -6.86
C ILE A 45 -15.92 7.30 -6.48
N ILE A 46 -15.71 6.02 -6.14
CA ILE A 46 -16.76 5.11 -5.74
C ILE A 46 -16.84 4.88 -4.23
N LYS A 47 -15.78 5.24 -3.49
CA LYS A 47 -15.74 5.15 -2.02
C LYS A 47 -14.68 6.12 -1.46
N ASN A 48 -14.99 6.76 -0.34
CA ASN A 48 -14.09 7.71 0.35
C ASN A 48 -13.55 7.20 1.69
N SER A 49 -14.01 6.05 2.18
CA SER A 49 -13.72 5.56 3.53
C SER A 49 -13.34 4.08 3.55
N ALA A 50 -12.56 3.63 2.57
CA ALA A 50 -12.05 2.27 2.52
C ALA A 50 -10.94 2.08 3.57
N ARG A 51 -10.98 0.97 4.29
CA ARG A 51 -9.89 0.57 5.19
C ARG A 51 -8.90 -0.29 4.43
N LYS A 52 -7.68 0.20 4.29
CA LYS A 52 -6.62 -0.44 3.51
C LYS A 52 -5.47 -0.94 4.38
N ILE A 53 -5.58 -0.80 5.70
CA ILE A 53 -4.65 -1.32 6.69
C ILE A 53 -5.37 -2.33 7.56
N ARG A 54 -4.64 -3.38 7.94
CA ARG A 54 -5.07 -4.40 8.91
C ARG A 54 -3.94 -4.70 9.87
N ARG A 55 -4.34 -5.09 11.08
CA ARG A 55 -3.45 -5.73 12.05
C ARG A 55 -3.52 -7.23 11.85
N LEU A 56 -2.38 -7.87 11.77
CA LEU A 56 -2.22 -9.31 11.59
C LEU A 56 -1.44 -9.90 12.75
N TYR A 57 -1.48 -11.21 12.85
CA TYR A 57 -0.70 -11.99 13.82
C TYR A 57 -0.73 -11.40 15.23
N GLN A 58 -1.86 -11.61 15.94
CA GLN A 58 -2.06 -11.12 17.30
C GLN A 58 -1.85 -9.60 17.47
N GLU A 59 -2.29 -8.82 16.50
CA GLU A 59 -2.17 -7.34 16.47
C GLU A 59 -0.73 -6.79 16.44
N LYS A 60 0.28 -7.65 16.18
CA LYS A 60 1.71 -7.29 16.23
C LYS A 60 2.28 -6.83 14.89
N ILE A 61 1.54 -6.98 13.81
CA ILE A 61 1.99 -6.66 12.47
C ILE A 61 0.96 -5.77 11.78
N LEU A 62 1.42 -4.64 11.24
CA LEU A 62 0.61 -3.79 10.36
C LEU A 62 0.81 -4.24 8.92
N ALA A 63 -0.28 -4.35 8.18
CA ALA A 63 -0.26 -4.66 6.76
C ALA A 63 -1.18 -3.71 6.00
N GLY A 64 -0.62 -2.96 5.05
CA GLY A 64 -1.34 -2.09 4.13
C GLY A 64 -1.20 -2.56 2.69
N PHE A 65 -2.14 -2.18 1.83
CA PHE A 65 -2.10 -2.56 0.42
C PHE A 65 -2.39 -1.40 -0.52
N ALA A 66 -1.87 -1.51 -1.75
CA ALA A 66 -2.26 -0.69 -2.88
C ALA A 66 -2.59 -1.59 -4.07
N GLY A 67 -3.63 -1.24 -4.86
CA GLY A 67 -4.09 -2.00 -6.01
C GLY A 67 -5.51 -2.54 -5.86
N SER A 68 -5.80 -3.73 -6.38
CA SER A 68 -7.10 -4.38 -6.30
C SER A 68 -7.46 -4.79 -4.87
N THR A 69 -8.61 -4.33 -4.37
CA THR A 69 -9.08 -4.66 -3.01
C THR A 69 -9.36 -6.16 -2.83
N ALA A 70 -9.92 -6.81 -3.85
CA ALA A 70 -10.21 -8.25 -3.79
C ALA A 70 -8.92 -9.06 -3.69
N ASP A 71 -7.90 -8.68 -4.47
CA ASP A 71 -6.60 -9.33 -4.47
C ASP A 71 -5.86 -9.12 -3.15
N ALA A 72 -5.98 -7.92 -2.58
CA ALA A 72 -5.40 -7.60 -1.29
C ALA A 72 -5.96 -8.47 -0.15
N PHE A 73 -7.26 -8.74 -0.13
CA PHE A 73 -7.85 -9.62 0.89
C PHE A 73 -7.35 -11.06 0.78
N ALA A 74 -7.18 -11.57 -0.44
CA ALA A 74 -6.60 -12.89 -0.65
C ALA A 74 -5.13 -12.94 -0.15
N LEU A 75 -4.37 -11.88 -0.42
CA LEU A 75 -2.98 -11.76 0.03
C LEU A 75 -2.86 -11.64 1.56
N PHE A 76 -3.72 -10.88 2.23
CA PHE A 76 -3.72 -10.77 3.68
C PHE A 76 -3.95 -12.14 4.35
N GLY A 77 -4.93 -12.92 3.88
CA GLY A 77 -5.18 -14.26 4.42
C GLY A 77 -3.99 -15.20 4.23
N ARG A 78 -3.35 -15.17 3.06
CA ARG A 78 -2.15 -15.97 2.79
C ARG A 78 -0.96 -15.50 3.64
N PHE A 79 -0.80 -14.20 3.80
CA PHE A 79 0.29 -13.65 4.60
C PHE A 79 0.14 -14.01 6.08
N GLU A 80 -1.06 -13.92 6.62
CA GLU A 80 -1.35 -14.35 7.99
C GLU A 80 -1.03 -15.83 8.21
N GLY A 81 -1.39 -16.70 7.27
CA GLY A 81 -0.97 -18.11 7.31
C GLY A 81 0.55 -18.30 7.30
N LYS A 82 1.31 -17.48 6.53
CA LYS A 82 2.78 -17.52 6.58
C LYS A 82 3.33 -17.03 7.92
N LEU A 83 2.74 -15.98 8.48
CA LEU A 83 3.12 -15.50 9.81
C LEU A 83 2.90 -16.55 10.89
N GLU A 84 1.78 -17.26 10.87
CA GLU A 84 1.51 -18.37 11.78
C GLU A 84 2.53 -19.51 11.62
N GLN A 85 2.81 -19.92 10.37
CA GLN A 85 3.79 -20.98 10.06
C GLN A 85 5.20 -20.66 10.56
N HIS A 86 5.55 -19.38 10.58
CA HIS A 86 6.91 -18.92 10.94
C HIS A 86 6.96 -18.21 12.30
N GLY A 87 5.96 -18.42 13.16
CA GLY A 87 5.96 -17.91 14.53
C GLY A 87 6.00 -16.37 14.62
N GLY A 88 5.42 -15.67 13.65
CA GLY A 88 5.40 -14.20 13.58
C GLY A 88 6.68 -13.58 13.03
N ASN A 89 7.63 -14.37 12.52
CA ASN A 89 8.84 -13.83 11.89
C ASN A 89 8.48 -13.12 10.57
N LEU A 90 8.46 -11.78 10.60
CA LEU A 90 7.99 -10.93 9.49
C LEU A 90 8.82 -11.15 8.22
N GLY A 91 10.14 -11.11 8.31
CA GLY A 91 11.03 -11.26 7.16
C GLY A 91 10.91 -12.63 6.51
N ARG A 92 10.81 -13.70 7.32
CA ARG A 92 10.63 -15.05 6.80
C ARG A 92 9.27 -15.21 6.10
N ALA A 93 8.20 -14.74 6.73
CA ALA A 93 6.85 -14.79 6.17
C ALA A 93 6.75 -13.98 4.86
N ALA A 94 7.41 -12.82 4.79
CA ALA A 94 7.48 -11.98 3.60
C ALA A 94 8.13 -12.70 2.42
N VAL A 95 9.29 -13.32 2.64
CA VAL A 95 10.00 -14.08 1.60
C VAL A 95 9.18 -15.28 1.12
N GLU A 96 8.55 -16.02 2.02
CA GLU A 96 7.77 -17.20 1.65
C GLU A 96 6.46 -16.80 0.91
N LEU A 97 5.81 -15.69 1.28
CA LEU A 97 4.69 -15.16 0.50
C LEU A 97 5.12 -14.73 -0.91
N ALA A 98 6.24 -14.01 -1.03
CA ALA A 98 6.75 -13.55 -2.32
C ALA A 98 7.11 -14.71 -3.27
N LYS A 99 7.66 -15.81 -2.73
CA LYS A 99 7.90 -17.04 -3.49
C LYS A 99 6.60 -17.65 -4.02
N ASP A 100 5.59 -17.81 -3.15
CA ASP A 100 4.29 -18.34 -3.55
C ASP A 100 3.65 -17.43 -4.61
N TRP A 101 3.69 -16.13 -4.40
CA TRP A 101 3.12 -15.14 -5.32
C TRP A 101 3.72 -15.24 -6.71
N ARG A 102 5.04 -15.41 -6.80
CA ARG A 102 5.76 -15.58 -8.06
C ARG A 102 5.50 -16.93 -8.72
N THR A 103 5.35 -18.00 -7.96
CA THR A 103 5.33 -19.38 -8.49
C THR A 103 3.93 -19.92 -8.72
N GLU A 104 2.96 -19.59 -7.90
CA GLU A 104 1.58 -20.06 -8.04
C GLU A 104 0.83 -19.32 -9.16
N LYS A 105 0.27 -20.07 -10.11
CA LYS A 105 -0.47 -19.50 -11.26
C LYS A 105 -1.66 -18.65 -10.83
N SER A 106 -2.37 -19.05 -9.76
CA SER A 106 -3.51 -18.33 -9.21
C SER A 106 -3.14 -16.97 -8.62
N MET A 107 -1.91 -16.82 -8.12
CA MET A 107 -1.44 -15.59 -7.50
C MET A 107 -0.80 -14.62 -8.50
N ARG A 108 -0.23 -15.11 -9.60
CA ARG A 108 0.45 -14.25 -10.59
C ARG A 108 -0.42 -13.17 -11.22
N GLN A 109 -1.73 -13.35 -11.17
CA GLN A 109 -2.70 -12.40 -11.73
C GLN A 109 -3.13 -11.33 -10.73
N LEU A 110 -2.68 -11.44 -9.46
CA LEU A 110 -3.05 -10.48 -8.42
C LEU A 110 -2.30 -9.16 -8.63
N GLU A 111 -3.06 -8.11 -8.88
CA GLU A 111 -2.56 -6.75 -9.09
C GLU A 111 -2.62 -5.96 -7.77
N ALA A 112 -1.67 -6.23 -6.88
CA ALA A 112 -1.52 -5.51 -5.62
C ALA A 112 -0.05 -5.37 -5.22
N VAL A 113 0.20 -4.48 -4.29
CA VAL A 113 1.48 -4.33 -3.57
C VAL A 113 1.14 -4.29 -2.09
N LEU A 114 1.89 -5.00 -1.27
CA LEU A 114 1.75 -4.97 0.18
C LEU A 114 2.88 -4.18 0.83
N LEU A 115 2.53 -3.44 1.86
CA LEU A 115 3.45 -2.80 2.79
C LEU A 115 3.19 -3.40 4.17
N VAL A 116 4.19 -4.04 4.75
CA VAL A 116 4.06 -4.74 6.03
C VAL A 116 5.13 -4.28 7.01
N ALA A 117 4.77 -4.13 8.27
CA ALA A 117 5.70 -3.68 9.30
C ALA A 117 5.39 -4.32 10.66
N ASP A 118 6.44 -4.62 11.41
CA ASP A 118 6.41 -4.90 12.85
C ASP A 118 7.24 -3.85 13.61
N ASN A 119 7.52 -4.06 14.88
CA ASN A 119 8.33 -3.13 15.68
C ASN A 119 9.79 -2.99 15.21
N HIS A 120 10.29 -3.88 14.34
CA HIS A 120 11.70 -3.95 13.96
C HIS A 120 11.95 -3.75 12.47
N GLN A 121 11.06 -4.23 11.62
CA GLN A 121 11.27 -4.30 10.17
C GLN A 121 10.06 -3.75 9.40
N THR A 122 10.32 -3.28 8.20
CA THR A 122 9.30 -2.87 7.23
C THR A 122 9.67 -3.46 5.87
N PHE A 123 8.69 -4.07 5.19
CA PHE A 123 8.89 -4.64 3.85
C PHE A 123 7.81 -4.22 2.88
N LEU A 124 8.22 -3.94 1.65
CA LEU A 124 7.35 -3.89 0.49
C LEU A 124 7.42 -5.23 -0.22
N LEU A 125 6.25 -5.82 -0.53
CA LEU A 125 6.13 -7.05 -1.30
C LEU A 125 5.35 -6.79 -2.59
N SER A 126 5.84 -7.31 -3.71
CA SER A 126 5.19 -7.19 -5.01
C SER A 126 4.85 -8.54 -5.64
N GLY A 127 3.92 -8.53 -6.60
CA GLY A 127 3.55 -9.72 -7.37
C GLY A 127 4.66 -10.26 -8.28
N THR A 128 5.71 -9.49 -8.51
CA THR A 128 6.93 -9.93 -9.23
C THR A 128 7.87 -10.75 -8.34
N GLY A 129 7.57 -10.82 -7.05
CA GLY A 129 8.36 -11.59 -6.07
C GLY A 129 9.41 -10.75 -5.35
N ASP A 130 9.32 -9.41 -5.46
CA ASP A 130 10.24 -8.54 -4.74
C ASP A 130 9.87 -8.48 -3.25
N VAL A 131 10.88 -8.48 -2.41
CA VAL A 131 10.82 -8.18 -0.99
C VAL A 131 11.85 -7.10 -0.73
N ILE A 132 11.37 -5.87 -0.53
CA ILE A 132 12.23 -4.69 -0.42
C ILE A 132 12.12 -4.13 0.99
N GLU A 133 13.24 -4.04 1.68
CA GLU A 133 13.39 -3.29 2.91
C GLU A 133 13.84 -1.86 2.56
N PRO A 134 13.21 -0.81 3.13
CA PRO A 134 13.63 0.56 2.83
C PRO A 134 14.99 0.89 3.45
N ASP A 135 15.78 1.69 2.75
CA ASP A 135 17.06 2.22 3.28
C ASP A 135 16.85 3.23 4.42
N ASN A 136 15.65 3.79 4.50
CA ASN A 136 15.25 4.79 5.50
C ASN A 136 14.02 4.30 6.27
N ASP A 137 13.71 4.99 7.37
CA ASP A 137 12.55 4.69 8.21
C ASP A 137 11.20 5.11 7.60
N VAL A 138 11.13 5.24 6.27
CA VAL A 138 9.94 5.65 5.50
C VAL A 138 9.73 4.72 4.31
N MET A 139 8.52 4.21 4.15
CA MET A 139 8.08 3.50 2.94
C MET A 139 6.65 3.89 2.61
N ALA A 140 6.38 4.14 1.32
CA ALA A 140 5.03 4.38 0.85
C ALA A 140 4.73 3.62 -0.44
N ILE A 141 3.45 3.27 -0.62
CA ILE A 141 2.94 2.58 -1.82
C ILE A 141 1.69 3.26 -2.35
N GLY A 142 1.39 3.01 -3.61
CA GLY A 142 0.20 3.50 -4.29
C GLY A 142 0.41 4.84 -4.99
N SER A 143 -0.68 5.42 -5.52
CA SER A 143 -0.61 6.59 -6.42
C SER A 143 -0.08 7.86 -5.75
N GLY A 144 -0.43 8.10 -4.49
CA GLY A 144 0.09 9.23 -3.71
C GLY A 144 1.39 8.89 -2.95
N GLY A 145 1.88 7.65 -3.07
CA GLY A 145 3.08 7.16 -2.38
C GLY A 145 4.30 8.06 -2.55
N PRO A 146 4.67 8.46 -3.77
CA PRO A 146 5.82 9.35 -4.00
C PRO A 146 5.70 10.70 -3.27
N PHE A 147 4.50 11.30 -3.22
CA PHE A 147 4.29 12.56 -2.51
C PHE A 147 4.38 12.37 -1.00
N ALA A 148 3.72 11.33 -0.47
CA ALA A 148 3.75 11.00 0.95
C ALA A 148 5.16 10.67 1.43
N SER A 149 5.91 9.85 0.69
CA SER A 149 7.27 9.47 1.07
C SER A 149 8.25 10.64 1.02
N SER A 150 8.19 11.48 -0.01
CA SER A 150 9.06 12.65 -0.12
C SER A 150 8.81 13.64 1.03
N ALA A 151 7.53 13.89 1.36
CA ALA A 151 7.19 14.74 2.50
C ALA A 151 7.65 14.12 3.82
N ALA A 152 7.41 12.82 4.03
CA ALA A 152 7.81 12.13 5.26
C ALA A 152 9.33 12.11 5.46
N LEU A 153 10.10 11.88 4.41
CA LEU A 153 11.57 11.93 4.47
C LEU A 153 12.07 13.31 4.88
N ALA A 154 11.55 14.37 4.26
CA ALA A 154 11.93 15.73 4.60
C ALA A 154 11.59 16.09 6.06
N LEU A 155 10.39 15.70 6.53
CA LEU A 155 9.98 15.93 7.90
C LEU A 155 10.78 15.10 8.91
N LEU A 156 11.10 13.85 8.57
CA LEU A 156 11.90 12.97 9.41
C LEU A 156 13.32 13.53 9.60
N GLU A 157 13.94 14.07 8.53
CA GLU A 157 15.29 14.59 8.55
C GLU A 157 15.39 15.97 9.22
N HIS A 158 14.42 16.86 8.94
CA HIS A 158 14.57 18.28 9.29
C HIS A 158 13.69 18.74 10.46
N THR A 159 12.92 17.84 11.10
CA THR A 159 12.06 18.21 12.22
C THR A 159 12.20 17.28 13.42
N LYS A 160 11.60 17.69 14.54
CA LYS A 160 11.48 16.86 15.77
C LYS A 160 10.07 16.25 15.91
N MET A 161 9.26 16.26 14.86
CA MET A 161 7.93 15.67 14.86
C MET A 161 8.03 14.17 15.15
N ASN A 162 7.09 13.63 15.94
CA ASN A 162 7.01 12.18 16.14
C ASN A 162 6.48 11.46 14.88
N ALA A 163 6.55 10.11 14.87
CA ALA A 163 6.16 9.31 13.70
C ALA A 163 4.72 9.60 13.25
N ARG A 164 3.78 9.77 14.20
CA ARG A 164 2.38 10.05 13.91
C ARG A 164 2.18 11.42 13.26
N GLU A 165 2.80 12.45 13.81
CA GLU A 165 2.74 13.82 13.25
C GLU A 165 3.32 13.87 11.83
N ILE A 166 4.43 13.16 11.58
CA ILE A 166 5.03 13.03 10.24
C ILE A 166 4.04 12.37 9.28
N VAL A 167 3.44 11.25 9.68
CA VAL A 167 2.49 10.52 8.85
C VAL A 167 1.27 11.38 8.52
N GLU A 168 0.67 12.04 9.50
CA GLU A 168 -0.50 12.90 9.31
C GLU A 168 -0.20 14.07 8.35
N ALA A 169 0.92 14.77 8.55
CA ALA A 169 1.34 15.87 7.68
C ALA A 169 1.64 15.41 6.25
N SER A 170 2.33 14.28 6.11
CA SER A 170 2.72 13.74 4.80
C SER A 170 1.52 13.22 4.01
N MET A 171 0.58 12.55 4.67
CA MET A 171 -0.65 12.08 4.05
C MET A 171 -1.57 13.23 3.64
N LYS A 172 -1.59 14.33 4.40
CA LYS A 172 -2.29 15.55 4.01
C LYS A 172 -1.73 16.13 2.71
N ILE A 173 -0.40 16.26 2.61
CA ILE A 173 0.28 16.74 1.37
C ILE A 173 -0.05 15.82 0.18
N ALA A 174 -0.02 14.50 0.41
CA ALA A 174 -0.39 13.55 -0.64
C ALA A 174 -1.85 13.71 -1.09
N GLY A 175 -2.79 13.96 -0.16
CA GLY A 175 -4.20 14.19 -0.47
C GLY A 175 -4.45 15.49 -1.23
N GLU A 176 -3.68 16.54 -0.95
CA GLU A 176 -3.75 17.83 -1.67
C GLU A 176 -3.11 17.77 -3.06
N THR A 177 -2.20 16.81 -3.30
CA THR A 177 -1.40 16.75 -4.53
C THR A 177 -1.86 15.65 -5.49
N CYS A 178 -2.28 14.51 -4.97
CA CYS A 178 -2.67 13.34 -5.76
C CYS A 178 -4.19 13.21 -5.86
N ILE A 179 -4.75 13.29 -7.07
CA ILE A 179 -6.20 13.16 -7.33
C ILE A 179 -6.79 11.79 -6.94
N TYR A 180 -5.93 10.79 -6.69
CA TYR A 180 -6.32 9.44 -6.26
C TYR A 180 -6.16 9.22 -4.76
N THR A 181 -5.96 10.28 -3.97
CA THR A 181 -5.73 10.23 -2.52
C THR A 181 -6.64 11.25 -1.85
N ASN A 182 -7.30 10.89 -0.76
CA ASN A 182 -8.10 11.82 0.03
C ASN A 182 -7.57 11.96 1.47
N ASP A 183 -8.23 12.81 2.25
CA ASP A 183 -7.89 13.14 3.64
C ASP A 183 -8.59 12.26 4.69
N HIS A 184 -9.40 11.28 4.26
CA HIS A 184 -10.01 10.32 5.17
C HIS A 184 -9.00 9.24 5.56
N LEU A 185 -8.23 9.51 6.61
CA LEU A 185 -7.12 8.65 7.01
C LEU A 185 -7.57 7.55 7.98
N THR A 186 -7.04 6.34 7.74
CA THR A 186 -6.95 5.27 8.75
C THR A 186 -5.51 5.22 9.21
N ILE A 187 -5.28 5.33 10.52
CA ILE A 187 -3.93 5.34 11.12
C ILE A 187 -3.86 4.24 12.17
N GLU A 188 -2.80 3.43 12.09
CA GLU A 188 -2.48 2.35 13.01
C GLU A 188 -1.04 2.52 13.54
N GLU A 189 -0.82 2.15 14.79
CA GLU A 189 0.46 2.34 15.52
C GLU A 189 0.88 1.04 16.24
N LEU A 190 2.19 0.70 16.22
CA LEU A 190 2.83 -0.33 17.04
C LEU A 190 3.84 0.31 17.98
#